data_9fa2f002f4aff4a236e5f85058f91846
#
_entry.id   9fa2f002f4aff4a236e5f85058f91846
#
_cell.length_a   1.000
_cell.length_b   1.000
_cell.length_c   1.000
_cell.angle_alpha   90.00
_cell.angle_beta   90.00
_cell.angle_gamma   90.00
#
_symmetry.space_group_name_H-M   'P 1'
#
loop_
_entity.id
_entity.type
_entity.pdbx_description
1 polymer ?
#
loop_
_entity_poly.entity_id
_entity_poly.type
_entity_poly.pdbx_seq_one_letter_code
_entity_poly.pdbx_strand_id
1 'polypeptide(L)'
;MNRSAILAMLALLLLPACAPVIQQAGRPDAGFSGPRLEDHDFVAADGAHIAMTTWLPRASDGSAREPWAVVVGVHGMNDYSNAFHLAAPYWAADGVATYAYDQRGFGRSPGRGVWGGDALMTEDLRTLTALVRQRYPRAVIAVAGVSLGGAVTIEAFASDRPPVADRVVLLAPAVWGWSSQPVPYKTALWLTAHVAPTAVIEPPRFVTLNISPTDNNDELRRMGRDPQMLWGARTDALYGLVNTMQHAWAQVGRIKAPVLYLAGAHDEIIPKTPMRQAAHRLKPSDRSGLYPNGWHLLLVDRQARTVWRDVESFLRDPTDPLPSGVSAIPGAPTPPNAPAQVAQVKAAP
;
A
#
# COMPACT_ATOMS: atom_id res chain seq x y z
N MET A 1 -2.70 -47.31 26.62
CA MET A 1 -2.29 -45.96 26.21
C MET A 1 -2.39 -45.04 27.41
N ASN A 2 -1.31 -44.41 27.80
CA ASN A 2 -1.22 -43.63 29.04
C ASN A 2 -2.05 -42.36 28.90
N ARG A 3 -2.76 -41.88 29.95
CA ARG A 3 -3.60 -40.67 29.90
C ARG A 3 -2.84 -39.43 29.38
N SER A 4 -1.56 -39.35 29.69
CA SER A 4 -0.67 -38.31 29.17
C SER A 4 -0.45 -38.39 27.64
N ALA A 5 -0.42 -39.59 27.07
CA ALA A 5 -0.27 -39.78 25.62
C ALA A 5 -1.57 -39.41 24.86
N ILE A 6 -2.74 -39.65 25.48
CA ILE A 6 -4.04 -39.26 24.94
C ILE A 6 -4.19 -37.73 24.97
N LEU A 7 -3.80 -37.09 26.06
CA LEU A 7 -3.80 -35.62 26.20
C LEU A 7 -2.82 -34.95 25.20
N ALA A 8 -1.63 -35.52 25.01
CA ALA A 8 -0.68 -35.02 24.03
C ALA A 8 -1.18 -35.21 22.58
N MET A 9 -1.86 -36.31 22.30
CA MET A 9 -2.45 -36.59 20.97
C MET A 9 -3.67 -35.70 20.69
N LEU A 10 -4.51 -35.42 21.71
CA LEU A 10 -5.59 -34.44 21.62
C LEU A 10 -5.07 -33.00 21.45
N ALA A 11 -4.00 -32.63 22.14
CA ALA A 11 -3.34 -31.33 21.98
C ALA A 11 -2.73 -31.16 20.57
N LEU A 12 -2.17 -32.23 19.99
CA LEU A 12 -1.65 -32.23 18.61
C LEU A 12 -2.77 -32.14 17.54
N LEU A 13 -3.96 -32.66 17.82
CA LEU A 13 -5.12 -32.57 16.93
C LEU A 13 -5.78 -31.17 16.95
N LEU A 14 -5.51 -30.36 17.97
CA LEU A 14 -6.01 -28.98 18.08
C LEU A 14 -5.07 -27.93 17.41
N LEU A 15 -3.84 -28.31 17.05
CA LEU A 15 -2.87 -27.43 16.42
C LEU A 15 -3.30 -26.85 15.04
N PRO A 16 -4.01 -27.60 14.16
CA PRO A 16 -4.50 -27.04 12.90
C PRO A 16 -5.61 -25.99 13.06
N ALA A 17 -6.36 -26.05 14.15
CA ALA A 17 -7.49 -25.14 14.40
C ALA A 17 -7.06 -23.72 14.84
N CYS A 18 -5.78 -23.54 15.16
CA CYS A 18 -5.22 -22.29 15.67
C CYS A 18 -4.23 -21.62 14.68
N ALA A 19 -4.19 -22.03 13.41
CA ALA A 19 -3.36 -21.38 12.41
C ALA A 19 -3.98 -20.05 11.95
N PRO A 20 -3.16 -19.02 11.63
CA PRO A 20 -3.65 -17.80 10.99
C PRO A 20 -4.47 -18.13 9.75
N VAL A 21 -5.65 -17.51 9.64
CA VAL A 21 -6.57 -17.72 8.52
C VAL A 21 -6.24 -16.72 7.41
N ILE A 22 -6.07 -17.22 6.20
CA ILE A 22 -5.93 -16.41 4.99
C ILE A 22 -6.99 -16.81 3.96
N GLN A 23 -7.42 -15.85 3.15
CA GLN A 23 -8.33 -16.15 2.05
C GLN A 23 -7.69 -17.11 1.06
N GLN A 24 -8.48 -18.03 0.55
CA GLN A 24 -8.07 -18.95 -0.51
C GLN A 24 -8.53 -18.42 -1.86
N ALA A 25 -7.78 -18.73 -2.92
CA ALA A 25 -8.22 -18.42 -4.28
C ALA A 25 -9.58 -19.07 -4.56
N GLY A 26 -10.47 -18.31 -5.17
CA GLY A 26 -11.74 -18.80 -5.66
C GLY A 26 -11.56 -19.87 -6.75
N ARG A 27 -12.66 -20.48 -7.12
CA ARG A 27 -12.75 -21.32 -8.33
C ARG A 27 -13.66 -20.61 -9.30
N PRO A 28 -13.16 -20.20 -10.47
CA PRO A 28 -13.99 -19.57 -11.46
C PRO A 28 -15.20 -20.44 -11.84
N ASP A 29 -16.34 -19.81 -12.05
CA ASP A 29 -17.54 -20.46 -12.54
C ASP A 29 -17.37 -21.01 -13.97
N ALA A 30 -18.25 -21.94 -14.38
CA ALA A 30 -18.19 -22.57 -15.69
C ALA A 30 -18.26 -21.57 -16.89
N GLY A 31 -18.81 -20.38 -16.66
CA GLY A 31 -18.89 -19.28 -17.65
C GLY A 31 -17.73 -18.28 -17.60
N PHE A 32 -16.71 -18.52 -16.79
CA PHE A 32 -15.59 -17.60 -16.66
C PHE A 32 -14.76 -17.52 -17.96
N SER A 33 -14.75 -16.34 -18.56
CA SER A 33 -14.04 -16.06 -19.82
C SER A 33 -12.66 -15.41 -19.63
N GLY A 34 -12.18 -15.35 -18.38
CA GLY A 34 -10.92 -14.69 -18.01
C GLY A 34 -11.11 -13.38 -17.23
N PRO A 35 -10.00 -12.83 -16.71
CA PRO A 35 -10.01 -11.53 -16.05
C PRO A 35 -10.50 -10.43 -16.99
N ARG A 36 -11.24 -9.44 -16.46
CA ARG A 36 -11.77 -8.29 -17.21
C ARG A 36 -12.07 -7.10 -16.31
N LEU A 37 -12.04 -5.90 -16.90
CA LEU A 37 -12.55 -4.69 -16.25
C LEU A 37 -14.07 -4.64 -16.37
N GLU A 38 -14.73 -4.23 -15.29
CA GLU A 38 -16.13 -3.88 -15.22
C GLU A 38 -16.30 -2.43 -14.73
N ASP A 39 -17.51 -1.89 -14.64
CA ASP A 39 -17.71 -0.47 -14.32
C ASP A 39 -17.27 -0.11 -12.90
N HIS A 40 -17.49 -1.01 -11.92
CA HIS A 40 -17.25 -0.78 -10.51
C HIS A 40 -16.35 -1.81 -9.85
N ASP A 41 -15.87 -2.77 -10.61
CA ASP A 41 -14.95 -3.82 -10.17
C ASP A 41 -14.07 -4.32 -11.33
N PHE A 42 -13.17 -5.23 -11.03
CA PHE A 42 -12.58 -6.12 -12.02
C PHE A 42 -12.73 -7.56 -11.57
N VAL A 43 -12.85 -8.45 -12.54
CA VAL A 43 -12.86 -9.89 -12.28
C VAL A 43 -11.43 -10.38 -12.25
N ALA A 44 -11.01 -10.91 -11.10
CA ALA A 44 -9.67 -11.42 -10.88
C ALA A 44 -9.45 -12.79 -11.56
N ALA A 45 -8.21 -13.27 -11.57
CA ALA A 45 -7.83 -14.54 -12.21
C ALA A 45 -8.54 -15.77 -11.63
N ASP A 46 -8.98 -15.70 -10.38
CA ASP A 46 -9.74 -16.74 -9.67
C ASP A 46 -11.27 -16.55 -9.75
N GLY A 47 -11.74 -15.61 -10.59
CA GLY A 47 -13.15 -15.28 -10.76
C GLY A 47 -13.76 -14.37 -9.70
N ALA A 48 -12.98 -13.94 -8.70
CA ALA A 48 -13.47 -13.01 -7.69
C ALA A 48 -13.71 -11.61 -8.27
N HIS A 49 -14.82 -10.97 -7.86
CA HIS A 49 -15.12 -9.59 -8.17
C HIS A 49 -14.43 -8.68 -7.14
N ILE A 50 -13.45 -7.91 -7.59
CA ILE A 50 -12.66 -7.00 -6.75
C ILE A 50 -13.14 -5.59 -7.00
N ALA A 51 -13.78 -5.00 -5.99
CA ALA A 51 -14.38 -3.67 -6.10
C ALA A 51 -13.32 -2.60 -6.42
N MET A 52 -13.71 -1.65 -7.26
CA MET A 52 -12.82 -0.62 -7.78
C MET A 52 -13.56 0.71 -7.90
N THR A 53 -12.82 1.80 -7.74
CA THR A 53 -13.27 3.16 -8.04
C THR A 53 -12.35 3.76 -9.09
N THR A 54 -12.93 4.38 -10.12
CA THR A 54 -12.19 4.98 -11.22
C THR A 54 -12.41 6.48 -11.29
N TRP A 55 -11.35 7.22 -11.59
CA TRP A 55 -11.39 8.64 -11.93
C TRP A 55 -10.75 8.79 -13.29
N LEU A 56 -11.58 9.10 -14.27
CA LEU A 56 -11.16 9.20 -15.69
C LEU A 56 -11.09 10.66 -16.13
N PRO A 57 -10.07 11.05 -16.90
CA PRO A 57 -9.96 12.40 -17.43
C PRO A 57 -11.07 12.68 -18.42
N ARG A 58 -11.54 13.94 -18.40
CA ARG A 58 -12.54 14.44 -19.33
C ARG A 58 -12.01 15.67 -20.06
N ALA A 59 -12.44 15.86 -21.28
CA ALA A 59 -12.22 17.10 -22.04
C ALA A 59 -13.11 18.23 -21.49
N SER A 60 -12.85 19.46 -21.90
CA SER A 60 -13.60 20.64 -21.45
C SER A 60 -15.09 20.59 -21.82
N ASP A 61 -15.46 19.84 -22.85
CA ASP A 61 -16.84 19.58 -23.27
C ASP A 61 -17.50 18.40 -22.52
N GLY A 62 -16.79 17.81 -21.55
CA GLY A 62 -17.27 16.67 -20.76
C GLY A 62 -17.08 15.30 -21.43
N SER A 63 -16.62 15.24 -22.67
CA SER A 63 -16.32 13.98 -23.36
C SER A 63 -15.15 13.22 -22.72
N ALA A 64 -15.07 11.92 -22.97
CA ALA A 64 -13.94 11.10 -22.50
C ALA A 64 -12.64 11.58 -23.16
N ARG A 65 -11.60 11.76 -22.36
CA ARG A 65 -10.24 12.08 -22.81
C ARG A 65 -9.35 10.86 -22.61
N GLU A 66 -8.58 10.48 -23.62
CA GLU A 66 -7.57 9.43 -23.51
C GLU A 66 -6.49 9.86 -22.50
N PRO A 67 -6.20 9.07 -21.46
CA PRO A 67 -5.19 9.41 -20.48
C PRO A 67 -3.77 9.26 -21.04
N TRP A 68 -2.90 10.21 -20.74
CA TRP A 68 -1.47 10.07 -21.03
C TRP A 68 -0.76 9.16 -20.02
N ALA A 69 -1.31 9.04 -18.79
CA ALA A 69 -0.84 8.13 -17.75
C ALA A 69 -2.02 7.53 -16.98
N VAL A 70 -1.80 6.37 -16.39
CA VAL A 70 -2.77 5.69 -15.52
C VAL A 70 -2.08 5.32 -14.20
N VAL A 71 -2.72 5.67 -13.08
CA VAL A 71 -2.33 5.24 -11.74
C VAL A 71 -3.22 4.08 -11.32
N VAL A 72 -2.61 2.93 -11.01
CA VAL A 72 -3.26 1.84 -10.29
C VAL A 72 -3.03 2.07 -8.81
N GLY A 73 -4.09 2.39 -8.06
CA GLY A 73 -4.03 2.77 -6.66
C GLY A 73 -4.22 1.57 -5.72
N VAL A 74 -3.28 1.37 -4.80
CA VAL A 74 -3.31 0.31 -3.78
C VAL A 74 -3.33 0.95 -2.40
N HIS A 75 -4.45 0.81 -1.68
CA HIS A 75 -4.70 1.46 -0.40
C HIS A 75 -3.97 0.83 0.79
N GLY A 76 -3.97 1.50 1.94
CA GLY A 76 -3.38 1.05 3.19
C GLY A 76 -4.24 0.06 3.98
N MET A 77 -3.70 -0.43 5.11
CA MET A 77 -4.42 -1.30 6.04
C MET A 77 -5.71 -0.63 6.52
N ASN A 78 -6.80 -1.39 6.59
CA ASN A 78 -8.11 -0.97 7.08
C ASN A 78 -8.81 0.13 6.26
N ASP A 79 -8.22 0.57 5.15
CA ASP A 79 -8.75 1.54 4.20
C ASP A 79 -9.32 0.82 2.96
N TYR A 80 -9.64 1.55 1.92
CA TYR A 80 -10.15 1.05 0.64
C TYR A 80 -9.82 2.04 -0.49
N SER A 81 -10.31 1.84 -1.70
CA SER A 81 -10.02 2.68 -2.88
C SER A 81 -10.18 4.19 -2.64
N ASN A 82 -10.97 4.59 -1.63
CA ASN A 82 -11.19 5.98 -1.26
C ASN A 82 -9.93 6.70 -0.70
N ALA A 83 -8.85 5.99 -0.42
CA ALA A 83 -7.54 6.60 -0.11
C ALA A 83 -7.08 7.59 -1.19
N PHE A 84 -7.60 7.47 -2.41
CA PHE A 84 -7.23 8.29 -3.57
C PHE A 84 -8.23 9.42 -3.90
N HIS A 85 -9.31 9.59 -3.12
CA HIS A 85 -10.44 10.46 -3.46
C HIS A 85 -10.10 11.95 -3.60
N LEU A 86 -9.03 12.44 -2.98
CA LEU A 86 -8.55 13.82 -3.15
C LEU A 86 -7.53 13.94 -4.29
N ALA A 87 -6.61 12.97 -4.40
CA ALA A 87 -5.55 13.03 -5.39
C ALA A 87 -6.05 12.68 -6.80
N ALA A 88 -6.91 11.67 -6.94
CA ALA A 88 -7.35 11.18 -8.23
C ALA A 88 -8.14 12.20 -9.06
N PRO A 89 -9.07 13.00 -8.52
CA PRO A 89 -9.68 14.10 -9.27
C PRO A 89 -8.68 15.17 -9.74
N TYR A 90 -7.68 15.48 -8.92
CA TYR A 90 -6.61 16.42 -9.29
C TYR A 90 -5.83 15.88 -10.50
N TRP A 91 -5.40 14.63 -10.46
CA TRP A 91 -4.70 13.97 -11.55
C TRP A 91 -5.56 13.82 -12.80
N ALA A 92 -6.87 13.54 -12.63
CA ALA A 92 -7.80 13.43 -13.77
C ALA A 92 -7.93 14.75 -14.53
N ALA A 93 -7.93 15.89 -13.83
CA ALA A 93 -7.95 17.21 -14.46
C ALA A 93 -6.73 17.45 -15.37
N ASP A 94 -5.58 16.83 -15.05
CA ASP A 94 -4.35 16.90 -15.86
C ASP A 94 -4.19 15.72 -16.85
N GLY A 95 -5.19 14.89 -17.01
CA GLY A 95 -5.22 13.81 -18.00
C GLY A 95 -4.63 12.49 -17.54
N VAL A 96 -4.53 12.26 -16.23
CA VAL A 96 -4.13 11.00 -15.65
C VAL A 96 -5.36 10.25 -15.13
N ALA A 97 -5.59 9.03 -15.61
CA ALA A 97 -6.63 8.17 -15.05
C ALA A 97 -6.17 7.51 -13.75
N THR A 98 -7.10 7.25 -12.83
CA THR A 98 -6.82 6.47 -11.61
C THR A 98 -7.79 5.29 -11.52
N TYR A 99 -7.25 4.10 -11.30
CA TYR A 99 -7.95 2.86 -11.01
C TYR A 99 -7.54 2.39 -9.62
N ALA A 100 -8.30 2.75 -8.59
CA ALA A 100 -8.04 2.32 -7.23
C ALA A 100 -9.00 1.19 -6.83
N TYR A 101 -8.47 0.07 -6.36
CA TYR A 101 -9.28 -1.08 -6.00
C TYR A 101 -9.25 -1.33 -4.49
N ASP A 102 -10.32 -1.95 -4.00
CA ASP A 102 -10.40 -2.39 -2.62
C ASP A 102 -9.69 -3.75 -2.52
N GLN A 103 -8.56 -3.83 -1.84
CA GLN A 103 -7.84 -5.10 -1.68
C GLN A 103 -8.73 -6.14 -0.96
N ARG A 104 -8.53 -7.43 -1.23
CA ARG A 104 -9.28 -8.50 -0.56
C ARG A 104 -9.21 -8.35 0.95
N GLY A 105 -10.33 -8.50 1.61
CA GLY A 105 -10.47 -8.29 3.05
C GLY A 105 -10.85 -6.87 3.45
N PHE A 106 -10.87 -5.92 2.51
CA PHE A 106 -11.14 -4.50 2.77
C PHE A 106 -12.27 -3.95 1.90
N GLY A 107 -12.82 -2.83 2.33
CA GLY A 107 -13.84 -2.09 1.59
C GLY A 107 -15.03 -2.97 1.18
N ARG A 108 -15.32 -2.98 -0.12
CA ARG A 108 -16.43 -3.72 -0.75
C ARG A 108 -15.98 -5.07 -1.35
N SER A 109 -14.67 -5.36 -1.32
CA SER A 109 -14.12 -6.60 -1.87
C SER A 109 -14.38 -7.81 -0.95
N PRO A 110 -14.27 -9.04 -1.49
CA PRO A 110 -14.59 -10.26 -0.75
C PRO A 110 -13.76 -10.44 0.52
N GLY A 111 -14.35 -11.14 1.49
CA GLY A 111 -13.67 -11.59 2.70
C GLY A 111 -13.39 -10.50 3.72
N ARG A 112 -14.23 -9.45 3.82
CA ARG A 112 -14.05 -8.30 4.72
C ARG A 112 -13.57 -8.71 6.11
N GLY A 113 -12.43 -8.14 6.53
CA GLY A 113 -11.77 -8.41 7.80
C GLY A 113 -10.88 -9.67 7.82
N VAL A 114 -10.93 -10.51 6.78
CA VAL A 114 -10.05 -11.69 6.65
C VAL A 114 -8.86 -11.36 5.77
N TRP A 115 -7.65 -11.69 6.21
CA TRP A 115 -6.42 -11.39 5.46
C TRP A 115 -6.43 -12.03 4.06
N GLY A 116 -6.19 -11.22 3.03
CA GLY A 116 -6.16 -11.68 1.64
C GLY A 116 -4.98 -12.61 1.32
N GLY A 117 -3.90 -12.49 2.08
CA GLY A 117 -2.64 -13.21 1.81
C GLY A 117 -1.81 -12.58 0.69
N ASP A 118 -0.49 -12.61 0.83
CA ASP A 118 0.45 -11.98 -0.08
C ASP A 118 0.28 -12.48 -1.52
N ALA A 119 0.03 -13.77 -1.69
CA ALA A 119 -0.13 -14.40 -3.00
C ALA A 119 -1.33 -13.84 -3.78
N LEU A 120 -2.51 -13.76 -3.16
CA LEU A 120 -3.71 -13.22 -3.81
C LEU A 120 -3.64 -11.72 -4.01
N MET A 121 -3.16 -10.97 -3.00
CA MET A 121 -3.07 -9.50 -3.09
C MET A 121 -2.09 -9.07 -4.21
N THR A 122 -0.96 -9.77 -4.36
CA THR A 122 -0.01 -9.50 -5.44
C THR A 122 -0.53 -9.95 -6.80
N GLU A 123 -1.30 -11.06 -6.88
CA GLU A 123 -1.90 -11.52 -8.12
C GLU A 123 -3.05 -10.63 -8.59
N ASP A 124 -3.86 -10.10 -7.68
CA ASP A 124 -4.89 -9.10 -8.01
C ASP A 124 -4.26 -7.84 -8.61
N LEU A 125 -3.14 -7.37 -8.03
CA LEU A 125 -2.40 -6.23 -8.57
C LEU A 125 -1.84 -6.51 -9.97
N ARG A 126 -1.28 -7.72 -10.21
CA ARG A 126 -0.81 -8.14 -11.54
C ARG A 126 -1.95 -8.17 -12.54
N THR A 127 -3.07 -8.74 -12.13
CA THR A 127 -4.27 -8.84 -12.96
C THR A 127 -4.77 -7.46 -13.37
N LEU A 128 -4.97 -6.56 -12.41
CA LEU A 128 -5.46 -5.22 -12.72
C LEU A 128 -4.48 -4.43 -13.59
N THR A 129 -3.17 -4.49 -13.31
CA THR A 129 -2.18 -3.79 -14.14
C THR A 129 -2.14 -4.31 -15.59
N ALA A 130 -2.31 -5.63 -15.79
CA ALA A 130 -2.39 -6.22 -17.12
C ALA A 130 -3.64 -5.76 -17.86
N LEU A 131 -4.80 -5.73 -17.21
CA LEU A 131 -6.06 -5.24 -17.80
C LEU A 131 -5.97 -3.75 -18.13
N VAL A 132 -5.37 -2.94 -17.27
CA VAL A 132 -5.15 -1.50 -17.52
C VAL A 132 -4.18 -1.30 -18.68
N ARG A 133 -3.09 -2.09 -18.76
CA ARG A 133 -2.17 -2.05 -19.91
C ARG A 133 -2.87 -2.41 -21.24
N GLN A 134 -3.72 -3.42 -21.20
CA GLN A 134 -4.51 -3.81 -22.38
C GLN A 134 -5.46 -2.68 -22.81
N ARG A 135 -6.08 -2.00 -21.85
CA ARG A 135 -7.01 -0.88 -22.10
C ARG A 135 -6.29 0.37 -22.60
N TYR A 136 -5.09 0.66 -22.10
CA TYR A 136 -4.31 1.87 -22.40
C TYR A 136 -2.87 1.52 -22.81
N PRO A 137 -2.67 0.94 -23.99
CA PRO A 137 -1.37 0.39 -24.40
C PRO A 137 -0.27 1.45 -24.55
N ARG A 138 -0.63 2.72 -24.74
CA ARG A 138 0.31 3.84 -24.95
C ARG A 138 0.49 4.72 -23.72
N ALA A 139 -0.34 4.59 -22.70
CA ALA A 139 -0.22 5.39 -21.48
C ALA A 139 0.94 4.93 -20.61
N VAL A 140 1.53 5.84 -19.87
CA VAL A 140 2.44 5.48 -18.75
C VAL A 140 1.60 4.86 -17.64
N ILE A 141 1.91 3.64 -17.25
CA ILE A 141 1.21 2.97 -16.15
C ILE A 141 2.11 3.02 -14.90
N ALA A 142 1.55 3.55 -13.83
CA ALA A 142 2.19 3.55 -12.53
C ALA A 142 1.35 2.81 -11.49
N VAL A 143 1.99 2.13 -10.56
CA VAL A 143 1.34 1.62 -9.35
C VAL A 143 1.69 2.56 -8.20
N ALA A 144 0.66 3.10 -7.54
CA ALA A 144 0.81 3.94 -6.36
C ALA A 144 0.29 3.19 -5.13
N GLY A 145 1.20 2.77 -4.25
CA GLY A 145 0.87 2.02 -3.04
C GLY A 145 1.03 2.87 -1.78
N VAL A 146 -0.04 2.95 -0.98
CA VAL A 146 -0.06 3.64 0.31
C VAL A 146 0.11 2.63 1.44
N SER A 147 1.06 2.83 2.36
CA SER A 147 1.23 2.00 3.55
C SER A 147 1.29 0.49 3.22
N LEU A 148 0.33 -0.33 3.67
CA LEU A 148 0.20 -1.74 3.27
C LEU A 148 0.20 -1.91 1.74
N GLY A 149 -0.52 -1.06 1.01
CA GLY A 149 -0.52 -1.10 -0.46
C GLY A 149 0.88 -0.88 -1.05
N GLY A 150 1.71 -0.08 -0.39
CA GLY A 150 3.12 0.08 -0.71
C GLY A 150 3.91 -1.22 -0.49
N ALA A 151 3.65 -1.95 0.60
CA ALA A 151 4.28 -3.23 0.87
C ALA A 151 3.89 -4.30 -0.16
N VAL A 152 2.59 -4.44 -0.47
CA VAL A 152 2.08 -5.33 -1.54
C VAL A 152 2.71 -4.98 -2.90
N THR A 153 2.81 -3.68 -3.20
CA THR A 153 3.47 -3.21 -4.44
C THR A 153 4.93 -3.63 -4.49
N ILE A 154 5.68 -3.46 -3.40
CA ILE A 154 7.09 -3.89 -3.34
C ILE A 154 7.20 -5.38 -3.58
N GLU A 155 6.42 -6.22 -2.90
CA GLU A 155 6.44 -7.68 -3.09
C GLU A 155 6.12 -8.09 -4.53
N ALA A 156 5.09 -7.51 -5.12
CA ALA A 156 4.70 -7.81 -6.49
C ALA A 156 5.82 -7.48 -7.49
N PHE A 157 6.41 -6.28 -7.39
CA PHE A 157 7.46 -5.83 -8.32
C PHE A 157 8.84 -6.43 -8.06
N ALA A 158 9.14 -6.88 -6.85
CA ALA A 158 10.38 -7.56 -6.50
C ALA A 158 10.37 -9.06 -6.86
N SER A 159 9.24 -9.60 -7.28
CA SER A 159 9.06 -11.00 -7.67
C SER A 159 9.57 -11.29 -9.08
N ASP A 160 9.61 -12.57 -9.44
CA ASP A 160 9.99 -13.02 -10.78
C ASP A 160 8.91 -12.70 -11.84
N ARG A 161 7.68 -12.39 -11.41
CA ARG A 161 6.54 -11.99 -12.26
C ARG A 161 6.05 -10.59 -11.86
N PRO A 162 6.82 -9.53 -12.15
CA PRO A 162 6.39 -8.17 -11.79
C PRO A 162 5.12 -7.76 -12.54
N PRO A 163 4.30 -6.87 -11.95
CA PRO A 163 3.18 -6.22 -12.65
C PRO A 163 3.62 -5.49 -13.93
N VAL A 164 2.73 -5.41 -14.91
CA VAL A 164 3.00 -4.74 -16.21
C VAL A 164 2.78 -3.23 -16.05
N ALA A 165 3.72 -2.56 -15.39
CA ALA A 165 3.68 -1.11 -15.19
C ALA A 165 5.08 -0.49 -15.35
N ASP A 166 5.11 0.80 -15.68
CA ASP A 166 6.34 1.53 -16.04
C ASP A 166 6.97 2.23 -14.84
N ARG A 167 6.19 2.50 -13.77
CA ARG A 167 6.61 3.28 -12.60
C ARG A 167 6.03 2.71 -11.31
N VAL A 168 6.74 2.92 -10.22
CA VAL A 168 6.29 2.56 -8.86
C VAL A 168 6.35 3.79 -7.97
N VAL A 169 5.24 4.11 -7.31
CA VAL A 169 5.14 5.18 -6.32
C VAL A 169 4.81 4.57 -4.96
N LEU A 170 5.68 4.75 -3.99
CA LEU A 170 5.55 4.24 -2.63
C LEU A 170 5.27 5.41 -1.69
N LEU A 171 4.08 5.44 -1.10
CA LEU A 171 3.61 6.51 -0.22
C LEU A 171 3.59 6.00 1.22
N ALA A 172 4.56 6.39 2.02
CA ALA A 172 4.77 5.91 3.39
C ALA A 172 4.62 4.38 3.50
N PRO A 173 5.34 3.57 2.67
CA PRO A 173 5.10 2.14 2.57
C PRO A 173 5.31 1.44 3.91
N ALA A 174 4.50 0.41 4.19
CA ALA A 174 4.58 -0.36 5.40
C ALA A 174 5.80 -1.30 5.37
N VAL A 175 6.86 -0.90 6.09
CA VAL A 175 8.16 -1.59 6.10
C VAL A 175 8.65 -1.91 7.53
N TRP A 176 7.72 -1.96 8.49
CA TRP A 176 8.04 -2.27 9.89
C TRP A 176 7.80 -3.75 10.21
N GLY A 177 8.59 -4.63 9.59
CA GLY A 177 8.47 -6.08 9.73
C GLY A 177 9.13 -6.66 10.99
N TRP A 178 9.14 -7.99 11.07
CA TRP A 178 9.62 -8.78 12.21
C TRP A 178 11.02 -8.40 12.69
N SER A 179 11.94 -8.10 11.77
CA SER A 179 13.34 -7.80 12.10
C SER A 179 13.51 -6.54 12.94
N SER A 180 12.58 -5.58 12.80
CA SER A 180 12.67 -4.26 13.44
C SER A 180 11.67 -4.07 14.60
N GLN A 181 10.78 -5.04 14.85
CA GLN A 181 9.85 -4.97 15.97
C GLN A 181 10.49 -5.43 17.28
N PRO A 182 10.10 -4.84 18.44
CA PRO A 182 10.53 -5.31 19.76
C PRO A 182 10.11 -6.75 20.05
N VAL A 183 10.96 -7.52 20.73
CA VAL A 183 10.71 -8.94 21.04
C VAL A 183 9.35 -9.18 21.71
N PRO A 184 8.91 -8.38 22.71
CA PRO A 184 7.59 -8.60 23.34
C PRO A 184 6.43 -8.51 22.34
N TYR A 185 6.48 -7.56 21.38
CA TYR A 185 5.45 -7.42 20.36
C TYR A 185 5.40 -8.61 19.40
N LYS A 186 6.59 -9.08 18.95
CA LYS A 186 6.69 -10.28 18.10
C LYS A 186 6.05 -11.49 18.77
N THR A 187 6.41 -11.74 20.04
CA THR A 187 5.92 -12.89 20.79
C THR A 187 4.41 -12.80 21.03
N ALA A 188 3.93 -11.62 21.43
CA ALA A 188 2.50 -11.40 21.67
C ALA A 188 1.69 -11.58 20.39
N LEU A 189 2.13 -10.98 19.28
CA LEU A 189 1.43 -11.10 18.00
C LEU A 189 1.46 -12.53 17.48
N TRP A 190 2.61 -13.20 17.53
CA TRP A 190 2.72 -14.60 17.13
C TRP A 190 1.77 -15.48 17.93
N LEU A 191 1.80 -15.35 19.29
CA LEU A 191 0.96 -16.15 20.19
C LEU A 191 -0.53 -15.89 19.92
N THR A 192 -0.95 -14.63 19.87
CA THR A 192 -2.38 -14.29 19.67
C THR A 192 -2.88 -14.74 18.30
N ALA A 193 -2.07 -14.61 17.25
CA ALA A 193 -2.44 -15.06 15.90
C ALA A 193 -2.58 -16.59 15.80
N HIS A 194 -1.91 -17.37 16.67
CA HIS A 194 -1.99 -18.83 16.67
C HIS A 194 -2.98 -19.39 17.70
N VAL A 195 -3.30 -18.64 18.77
CA VAL A 195 -4.25 -19.07 19.82
C VAL A 195 -5.66 -18.54 19.56
N ALA A 196 -5.76 -17.31 19.04
CA ALA A 196 -7.03 -16.63 18.78
C ALA A 196 -6.98 -15.87 17.46
N PRO A 197 -6.82 -16.56 16.31
CA PRO A 197 -6.58 -15.94 14.99
C PRO A 197 -7.68 -14.98 14.56
N THR A 198 -8.91 -15.26 14.95
CA THR A 198 -10.09 -14.46 14.57
C THR A 198 -10.43 -13.34 15.55
N ALA A 199 -9.69 -13.24 16.68
CA ALA A 199 -9.92 -12.16 17.64
C ALA A 199 -9.62 -10.81 16.99
N VAL A 200 -10.54 -9.87 17.14
CA VAL A 200 -10.39 -8.51 16.61
C VAL A 200 -9.76 -7.63 17.69
N ILE A 201 -8.68 -6.97 17.33
CA ILE A 201 -8.01 -5.98 18.18
C ILE A 201 -8.34 -4.60 17.63
N GLU A 202 -8.94 -3.77 18.46
CA GLU A 202 -9.11 -2.35 18.22
C GLU A 202 -8.02 -1.57 18.93
N PRO A 203 -7.45 -0.52 18.32
CA PRO A 203 -6.46 0.30 19.00
C PRO A 203 -7.10 0.93 20.25
N PRO A 204 -6.46 0.82 21.43
CA PRO A 204 -6.97 1.46 22.64
C PRO A 204 -7.11 2.98 22.44
N ARG A 205 -8.09 3.61 23.09
CA ARG A 205 -8.37 5.05 22.95
C ARG A 205 -7.15 5.93 23.19
N PHE A 206 -6.27 5.57 24.11
CA PHE A 206 -5.05 6.34 24.37
C PHE A 206 -4.08 6.31 23.18
N VAL A 207 -4.08 5.25 22.38
CA VAL A 207 -3.30 5.16 21.12
C VAL A 207 -3.90 6.07 20.07
N THR A 208 -5.21 5.98 19.84
CA THR A 208 -5.91 6.79 18.83
C THR A 208 -5.93 8.29 19.15
N LEU A 209 -5.78 8.67 20.42
CA LEU A 209 -5.67 10.07 20.83
C LEU A 209 -4.26 10.66 20.70
N ASN A 210 -3.22 9.81 20.67
CA ASN A 210 -1.83 10.26 20.67
C ASN A 210 -1.08 9.95 19.36
N ILE A 211 -1.68 9.16 18.45
CA ILE A 211 -1.10 8.84 17.15
C ILE A 211 -2.06 9.34 16.08
N SER A 212 -1.60 10.29 15.28
CA SER A 212 -2.38 10.80 14.16
C SER A 212 -1.81 10.32 12.82
N PRO A 213 -2.63 9.76 11.93
CA PRO A 213 -2.18 9.38 10.61
C PRO A 213 -2.07 10.57 9.63
N THR A 214 -2.67 11.73 9.94
CA THR A 214 -2.66 12.95 9.12
C THR A 214 -2.93 14.18 9.98
N ASP A 215 -2.50 15.36 9.52
CA ASP A 215 -2.83 16.67 10.12
C ASP A 215 -4.18 17.23 9.64
N ASN A 216 -4.87 16.52 8.75
CA ASN A 216 -6.15 16.93 8.19
C ASN A 216 -7.33 16.42 9.04
N ASN A 217 -7.75 17.23 10.00
CA ASN A 217 -8.84 16.87 10.92
C ASN A 217 -10.18 16.62 10.21
N ASP A 218 -10.42 17.22 9.05
CA ASP A 218 -11.68 17.01 8.31
C ASP A 218 -11.69 15.60 7.71
N GLU A 219 -10.55 15.15 7.21
CA GLU A 219 -10.35 13.76 6.74
C GLU A 219 -10.47 12.75 7.90
N LEU A 220 -9.89 13.04 9.06
CA LEU A 220 -10.06 12.18 10.24
C LEU A 220 -11.52 12.01 10.61
N ARG A 221 -12.31 13.11 10.59
CA ARG A 221 -13.75 13.05 10.88
C ARG A 221 -14.53 12.30 9.80
N ARG A 222 -14.17 12.50 8.52
CA ARG A 222 -14.75 11.76 7.38
C ARG A 222 -14.50 10.27 7.52
N MET A 223 -13.25 9.88 7.70
CA MET A 223 -12.83 8.48 7.90
C MET A 223 -13.56 7.87 9.11
N GLY A 224 -13.65 8.61 10.24
CA GLY A 224 -14.31 8.16 11.45
C GLY A 224 -15.81 7.85 11.32
N ARG A 225 -16.45 8.30 10.25
CA ARG A 225 -17.87 8.08 9.94
C ARG A 225 -18.10 7.13 8.78
N ASP A 226 -17.02 6.71 8.13
CA ASP A 226 -17.09 5.91 6.92
C ASP A 226 -17.27 4.41 7.26
N PRO A 227 -18.41 3.80 6.89
CA PRO A 227 -18.68 2.40 7.22
C PRO A 227 -17.82 1.41 6.42
N GLN A 228 -17.12 1.86 5.37
CA GLN A 228 -16.22 1.01 4.60
C GLN A 228 -14.85 0.85 5.27
N MET A 229 -14.47 1.80 6.15
CA MET A 229 -13.25 1.66 6.97
C MET A 229 -13.39 0.52 7.97
N LEU A 230 -12.26 -0.13 8.29
CA LEU A 230 -12.17 -1.09 9.40
C LEU A 230 -11.50 -0.42 10.60
N TRP A 231 -12.13 -0.50 11.79
CA TRP A 231 -11.59 0.13 13.00
C TRP A 231 -10.86 -0.86 13.92
N GLY A 232 -10.99 -2.13 13.62
CA GLY A 232 -10.26 -3.21 14.27
C GLY A 232 -9.66 -4.14 13.24
N ALA A 233 -8.65 -4.90 13.63
CA ALA A 233 -8.04 -5.92 12.80
C ALA A 233 -7.98 -7.26 13.54
N ARG A 234 -8.24 -8.35 12.83
CA ARG A 234 -8.05 -9.70 13.34
C ARG A 234 -6.57 -9.93 13.61
N THR A 235 -6.27 -10.75 14.60
CA THR A 235 -4.87 -11.07 14.97
C THR A 235 -4.13 -11.79 13.84
N ASP A 236 -4.81 -12.64 13.05
CA ASP A 236 -4.23 -13.26 11.86
C ASP A 236 -3.98 -12.25 10.73
N ALA A 237 -4.83 -11.24 10.57
CA ALA A 237 -4.61 -10.16 9.61
C ALA A 237 -3.42 -9.27 10.01
N LEU A 238 -3.25 -8.98 11.31
CA LEU A 238 -2.06 -8.27 11.81
C LEU A 238 -0.78 -9.09 11.62
N TYR A 239 -0.86 -10.40 11.82
CA TYR A 239 0.26 -11.31 11.57
C TYR A 239 0.65 -11.32 10.08
N GLY A 240 -0.34 -11.42 9.20
CA GLY A 240 -0.15 -11.31 7.74
C GLY A 240 0.48 -9.97 7.35
N LEU A 241 -0.04 -8.85 7.88
CA LEU A 241 0.53 -7.51 7.66
C LEU A 241 2.01 -7.46 8.01
N VAL A 242 2.42 -8.01 9.18
CA VAL A 242 3.83 -7.97 9.60
C VAL A 242 4.71 -8.84 8.71
N ASN A 243 4.19 -9.96 8.18
CA ASN A 243 4.90 -10.78 7.18
C ASN A 243 5.14 -9.96 5.90
N THR A 244 4.09 -9.37 5.33
CA THR A 244 4.19 -8.51 4.13
C THR A 244 5.14 -7.33 4.36
N MET A 245 5.08 -6.68 5.52
CA MET A 245 6.03 -5.61 5.89
C MET A 245 7.48 -6.09 5.92
N GLN A 246 7.73 -7.31 6.43
CA GLN A 246 9.08 -7.90 6.48
C GLN A 246 9.61 -8.17 5.07
N HIS A 247 8.78 -8.73 4.21
CA HIS A 247 9.14 -9.00 2.82
C HIS A 247 9.42 -7.69 2.05
N ALA A 248 8.54 -6.70 2.19
CA ALA A 248 8.70 -5.39 1.57
C ALA A 248 9.99 -4.70 2.01
N TRP A 249 10.27 -4.67 3.32
CA TRP A 249 11.50 -4.09 3.86
C TRP A 249 12.75 -4.76 3.28
N ALA A 250 12.73 -6.08 3.12
CA ALA A 250 13.88 -6.83 2.61
C ALA A 250 14.08 -6.68 1.09
N GLN A 251 13.01 -6.42 0.32
CA GLN A 251 12.99 -6.60 -1.12
C GLN A 251 12.88 -5.30 -1.94
N VAL A 252 12.67 -4.13 -1.32
CA VAL A 252 12.45 -2.87 -2.03
C VAL A 252 13.52 -2.56 -3.09
N GLY A 253 14.79 -2.87 -2.84
CA GLY A 253 15.89 -2.69 -3.79
C GLY A 253 15.88 -3.64 -4.98
N ARG A 254 15.00 -4.65 -5.01
CA ARG A 254 14.88 -5.60 -6.12
C ARG A 254 13.91 -5.13 -7.22
N ILE A 255 13.16 -4.06 -6.98
CA ILE A 255 12.24 -3.49 -7.96
C ILE A 255 13.04 -2.99 -9.17
N LYS A 256 12.71 -3.47 -10.36
CA LYS A 256 13.42 -3.08 -11.61
C LYS A 256 12.91 -1.75 -12.18
N ALA A 257 11.60 -1.51 -12.11
CA ALA A 257 11.00 -0.26 -12.55
C ALA A 257 11.54 0.94 -11.75
N PRO A 258 11.53 2.17 -12.29
CA PRO A 258 11.80 3.39 -11.54
C PRO A 258 10.89 3.52 -10.32
N VAL A 259 11.46 3.87 -9.17
CA VAL A 259 10.75 4.02 -7.88
C VAL A 259 10.78 5.47 -7.42
N LEU A 260 9.63 5.96 -6.99
CA LEU A 260 9.49 7.16 -6.17
C LEU A 260 9.05 6.73 -4.76
N TYR A 261 9.91 6.92 -3.76
CA TYR A 261 9.63 6.58 -2.36
C TYR A 261 9.42 7.87 -1.55
N LEU A 262 8.21 8.09 -1.06
CA LEU A 262 7.81 9.29 -0.33
C LEU A 262 7.47 8.95 1.12
N ALA A 263 7.89 9.80 2.05
CA ALA A 263 7.62 9.64 3.49
C ALA A 263 7.34 11.00 4.14
N GLY A 264 6.59 10.99 5.23
CA GLY A 264 6.36 12.15 6.09
C GLY A 264 7.33 12.21 7.27
N ALA A 265 7.83 13.39 7.61
CA ALA A 265 8.68 13.57 8.79
C ALA A 265 7.91 13.39 10.12
N HIS A 266 6.59 13.59 10.08
CA HIS A 266 5.67 13.41 11.19
C HIS A 266 4.92 12.06 11.13
N ASP A 267 5.38 11.11 10.30
CA ASP A 267 4.79 9.76 10.29
C ASP A 267 5.00 9.08 11.64
N GLU A 268 3.89 8.83 12.35
CA GLU A 268 3.84 8.18 13.66
C GLU A 268 3.44 6.70 13.56
N ILE A 269 3.10 6.22 12.35
CA ILE A 269 2.68 4.84 12.08
C ILE A 269 3.88 3.98 11.71
N ILE A 270 4.73 4.44 10.79
CA ILE A 270 5.93 3.73 10.36
C ILE A 270 7.15 4.34 11.03
N PRO A 271 7.85 3.59 11.91
CA PRO A 271 9.04 4.12 12.59
C PRO A 271 10.13 4.56 11.61
N LYS A 272 10.81 5.63 11.95
CA LYS A 272 11.83 6.27 11.07
C LYS A 272 12.99 5.33 10.72
N THR A 273 13.39 4.44 11.64
CA THR A 273 14.52 3.53 11.40
C THR A 273 14.26 2.53 10.28
N PRO A 274 13.20 1.68 10.31
CA PRO A 274 12.93 0.76 9.20
C PRO A 274 12.62 1.50 7.90
N MET A 275 11.95 2.65 7.94
CA MET A 275 11.71 3.49 6.77
C MET A 275 13.02 3.92 6.09
N ARG A 276 14.00 4.45 6.86
CA ARG A 276 15.31 4.84 6.34
C ARG A 276 16.11 3.64 5.83
N GLN A 277 16.06 2.52 6.53
CA GLN A 277 16.72 1.27 6.10
C GLN A 277 16.17 0.75 4.79
N ALA A 278 14.85 0.83 4.57
CA ALA A 278 14.23 0.50 3.30
C ALA A 278 14.66 1.48 2.20
N ALA A 279 14.60 2.79 2.46
CA ALA A 279 15.02 3.80 1.51
C ALA A 279 16.51 3.68 1.12
N HIS A 280 17.38 3.25 2.04
CA HIS A 280 18.80 2.98 1.75
C HIS A 280 19.03 1.86 0.71
N ARG A 281 18.06 0.96 0.53
CA ARG A 281 18.12 -0.13 -0.45
C ARG A 281 17.67 0.27 -1.86
N LEU A 282 17.16 1.47 -2.05
CA LEU A 282 16.79 1.99 -3.37
C LEU A 282 18.00 2.01 -4.30
N LYS A 283 17.74 1.97 -5.60
CA LYS A 283 18.79 2.12 -6.61
C LYS A 283 19.20 3.60 -6.73
N PRO A 284 20.43 3.91 -7.17
CA PRO A 284 20.85 5.30 -7.43
C PRO A 284 19.96 6.06 -8.44
N SER A 285 19.24 5.34 -9.32
CA SER A 285 18.29 5.93 -10.27
C SER A 285 16.93 6.24 -9.68
N ASP A 286 16.61 5.70 -8.50
CA ASP A 286 15.31 5.91 -7.86
C ASP A 286 15.26 7.29 -7.18
N ARG A 287 14.06 7.78 -6.93
CA ARG A 287 13.81 9.05 -6.23
C ARG A 287 13.24 8.77 -4.84
N SER A 288 13.61 9.62 -3.90
CA SER A 288 12.96 9.65 -2.59
C SER A 288 12.69 11.08 -2.14
N GLY A 289 11.67 11.27 -1.32
CA GLY A 289 11.30 12.57 -0.76
C GLY A 289 10.81 12.44 0.68
N LEU A 290 11.35 13.28 1.58
CA LEU A 290 10.90 13.41 2.96
C LEU A 290 10.19 14.75 3.13
N TYR A 291 8.87 14.72 3.29
CA TYR A 291 8.05 15.92 3.48
C TYR A 291 8.14 16.39 4.93
N PRO A 292 8.69 17.59 5.20
CA PRO A 292 8.90 18.09 6.57
C PRO A 292 7.60 18.24 7.36
N ASN A 293 6.48 18.55 6.69
CA ASN A 293 5.15 18.66 7.29
C ASN A 293 4.25 17.47 6.92
N GLY A 294 4.80 16.39 6.38
CA GLY A 294 4.06 15.20 5.97
C GLY A 294 3.82 14.26 7.14
N TRP A 295 2.65 13.63 7.13
CA TRP A 295 2.26 12.57 8.05
C TRP A 295 2.25 11.22 7.31
N HIS A 296 1.55 10.23 7.85
CA HIS A 296 1.47 8.91 7.22
C HIS A 296 0.61 8.92 5.94
N LEU A 297 -0.55 9.58 6.00
CA LEU A 297 -1.50 9.62 4.87
C LEU A 297 -1.20 10.81 3.94
N LEU A 298 -0.04 10.77 3.27
CA LEU A 298 0.48 11.85 2.42
C LEU A 298 -0.50 12.37 1.37
N LEU A 299 -1.43 11.53 0.88
CA LEU A 299 -2.40 11.91 -0.15
C LEU A 299 -3.56 12.75 0.38
N VAL A 300 -3.75 12.83 1.71
CA VAL A 300 -4.86 13.56 2.34
C VAL A 300 -4.41 14.58 3.37
N ASP A 301 -3.11 14.72 3.63
CA ASP A 301 -2.53 15.76 4.48
C ASP A 301 -2.90 17.16 3.98
N ARG A 302 -2.84 18.17 4.84
CA ARG A 302 -3.07 19.57 4.43
C ARG A 302 -2.15 20.01 3.30
N GLN A 303 -0.94 19.50 3.24
CA GLN A 303 0.03 19.74 2.16
C GLN A 303 -0.07 18.76 0.98
N ALA A 304 -1.03 17.86 0.95
CA ALA A 304 -1.12 16.74 -0.01
C ALA A 304 -0.98 17.16 -1.48
N ARG A 305 -1.42 18.38 -1.82
CA ARG A 305 -1.28 18.93 -3.17
C ARG A 305 0.17 19.00 -3.66
N THR A 306 1.12 19.21 -2.75
CA THR A 306 2.57 19.16 -3.06
C THR A 306 2.98 17.74 -3.44
N VAL A 307 2.48 16.74 -2.69
CA VAL A 307 2.73 15.33 -2.99
C VAL A 307 2.14 14.92 -4.33
N TRP A 308 0.90 15.36 -4.64
CA TRP A 308 0.26 15.02 -5.92
C TRP A 308 1.03 15.57 -7.12
N ARG A 309 1.59 16.79 -7.03
CA ARG A 309 2.43 17.39 -8.07
C ARG A 309 3.74 16.64 -8.25
N ASP A 310 4.37 16.21 -7.17
CA ASP A 310 5.60 15.43 -7.23
C ASP A 310 5.37 14.06 -7.88
N VAL A 311 4.26 13.39 -7.54
CA VAL A 311 3.85 12.15 -8.19
C VAL A 311 3.60 12.38 -9.68
N GLU A 312 2.86 13.41 -10.06
CA GLU A 312 2.59 13.74 -11.47
C GLU A 312 3.88 14.03 -12.24
N SER A 313 4.81 14.81 -11.68
CA SER A 313 6.11 15.07 -12.29
C SER A 313 6.90 13.77 -12.52
N PHE A 314 6.93 12.89 -11.53
CA PHE A 314 7.57 11.58 -11.64
C PHE A 314 6.89 10.69 -12.70
N LEU A 315 5.57 10.79 -12.90
CA LEU A 315 4.88 10.10 -13.98
C LEU A 315 5.28 10.62 -15.36
N ARG A 316 5.63 11.90 -15.50
CA ARG A 316 6.11 12.49 -16.75
C ARG A 316 7.56 12.08 -17.03
N ASP A 317 8.44 12.34 -16.10
CA ASP A 317 9.85 11.93 -16.17
C ASP A 317 10.39 11.50 -14.79
N PRO A 318 10.77 10.21 -14.63
CA PRO A 318 11.30 9.73 -13.35
C PRO A 318 12.70 10.24 -13.04
N THR A 319 13.36 10.93 -14.00
CA THR A 319 14.70 11.47 -13.83
C THR A 319 14.70 12.93 -13.37
N ASP A 320 13.57 13.62 -13.50
CA ASP A 320 13.42 15.01 -13.09
C ASP A 320 13.45 15.18 -11.55
N PRO A 321 13.99 16.29 -11.05
CA PRO A 321 13.86 16.67 -9.65
C PRO A 321 12.38 16.82 -9.27
N LEU A 322 12.05 16.50 -8.01
CA LEU A 322 10.71 16.74 -7.50
C LEU A 322 10.40 18.24 -7.43
N PRO A 323 9.26 18.71 -8.01
CA PRO A 323 8.86 20.12 -7.99
C PRO A 323 8.81 20.75 -6.61
N SER A 324 8.53 19.95 -5.57
CA SER A 324 8.51 20.41 -4.18
C SER A 324 9.89 20.83 -3.65
N GLY A 325 10.97 20.33 -4.23
CA GLY A 325 12.31 20.50 -3.71
C GLY A 325 12.57 19.84 -2.36
N VAL A 326 11.69 18.91 -1.92
CA VAL A 326 11.90 18.18 -0.66
C VAL A 326 13.20 17.38 -0.69
N SER A 327 13.85 17.33 0.46
CA SER A 327 15.08 16.55 0.60
C SER A 327 14.83 15.07 0.43
N ALA A 328 15.81 14.35 -0.08
CA ALA A 328 15.78 12.89 -0.09
C ALA A 328 15.67 12.34 1.33
N ILE A 329 15.09 11.15 1.48
CA ILE A 329 15.06 10.44 2.76
C ILE A 329 16.50 10.18 3.22
N PRO A 330 16.87 10.51 4.48
CA PRO A 330 18.22 10.29 4.98
C PRO A 330 18.67 8.83 4.82
N GLY A 331 19.81 8.63 4.14
CA GLY A 331 20.37 7.33 3.83
C GLY A 331 19.93 6.74 2.49
N ALA A 332 18.94 7.32 1.81
CA ALA A 332 18.63 6.94 0.44
C ALA A 332 19.76 7.32 -0.53
N PRO A 333 20.00 6.54 -1.59
CA PRO A 333 20.94 6.91 -2.63
C PRO A 333 20.58 8.27 -3.26
N THR A 334 21.59 9.07 -3.61
CA THR A 334 21.38 10.33 -4.30
C THR A 334 21.41 10.08 -5.81
N PRO A 335 20.36 10.46 -6.54
CA PRO A 335 20.33 10.35 -7.99
C PRO A 335 21.45 11.18 -8.64
N PRO A 336 22.04 10.74 -9.77
CA PRO A 336 23.16 11.41 -10.41
C PRO A 336 22.93 12.89 -10.79
N ASN A 337 21.65 13.25 -11.03
CA ASN A 337 21.22 14.59 -11.43
C ASN A 337 20.49 15.35 -10.30
N ALA A 338 20.63 14.93 -9.04
CA ALA A 338 20.05 15.67 -7.94
C ALA A 338 20.73 17.04 -7.82
N PRO A 339 19.99 18.17 -7.69
CA PRO A 339 20.59 19.46 -7.39
C PRO A 339 21.39 19.34 -6.09
N ALA A 340 22.59 19.95 -6.06
CA ALA A 340 23.42 19.97 -4.87
C ALA A 340 22.57 20.45 -3.68
N GLN A 341 22.48 19.66 -2.63
CA GLN A 341 21.77 20.06 -1.41
C GLN A 341 22.45 21.34 -0.91
N VAL A 342 21.72 22.44 -0.91
CA VAL A 342 22.15 23.66 -0.22
C VAL A 342 22.26 23.25 1.25
N ALA A 343 23.50 23.14 1.74
CA ALA A 343 23.80 22.85 3.12
C ALA A 343 23.03 23.88 3.97
N GLN A 344 22.01 23.41 4.70
CA GLN A 344 21.39 24.25 5.72
C GLN A 344 22.52 24.61 6.72
N VAL A 345 22.97 25.84 6.60
CA VAL A 345 23.87 26.46 7.58
C VAL A 345 23.22 26.28 8.94
N LYS A 346 23.86 25.50 9.81
CA LYS A 346 23.54 25.45 11.23
C LYS A 346 23.45 26.88 11.73
N ALA A 347 22.27 27.38 11.99
CA ALA A 347 22.14 28.50 12.89
C ALA A 347 22.65 27.99 14.26
N ALA A 348 23.81 28.48 14.64
CA ALA A 348 24.34 28.33 15.97
C ALA A 348 23.66 29.34 16.90
N PRO A 349 23.85 29.23 18.20
CA PRO A 349 22.93 28.94 19.29
C PRO A 349 22.09 30.13 19.72
#